data_574f3b145ce446728d837ede0b91dc26
#
_entry.id   574f3b145ce446728d837ede0b91dc26
#
_cell.length_a   1.000
_cell.length_b   1.000
_cell.length_c   1.000
_cell.angle_alpha   90.00
_cell.angle_beta   90.00
_cell.angle_gamma   90.00
#
_symmetry.space_group_name_H-M   'P 1'
#
loop_
_entity.id
_entity.type
_entity.pdbx_description
1 polymer ?
#
loop_
_entity_poly.entity_id
_entity_poly.type
_entity_poly.pdbx_seq_one_letter_code
_entity_poly.pdbx_strand_id
1 'polypeptide(L)'
;MIRVFLCLLLLGYGLSGFAESAEPWPLEGRSGVSGTFLSETIGTSSSEMISSSGRFSSFKPDHYLWEIQTPDRQVLLINPDGFWQIDFDLEVAIVRDVPDAVQLPLAYIWLDQTELERFSDNVAKGQIEAISEFDLQVVSPTALEMRIVDPLGRTTRFELNIESTEAPTPILFQPDIPEGMDFFDERTQRPAMTGVNVK
;
A
#
# COMPACT_ATOMS: atom_id res chain seq x y z
N MET A 1 -24.14 10.13 77.32
CA MET A 1 -24.09 10.78 75.98
C MET A 1 -22.78 10.44 75.37
N ILE A 2 -22.76 9.45 74.48
CA ILE A 2 -21.57 8.94 73.77
C ILE A 2 -21.72 9.40 72.32
N ARG A 3 -20.81 10.26 71.83
CA ARG A 3 -20.72 10.69 70.44
C ARG A 3 -19.80 9.72 69.71
N VAL A 4 -20.36 8.93 68.81
CA VAL A 4 -19.62 8.06 67.87
C VAL A 4 -19.21 8.92 66.67
N PHE A 5 -17.91 9.07 66.48
CA PHE A 5 -17.32 9.69 65.27
C PHE A 5 -17.15 8.64 64.17
N LEU A 6 -17.96 8.74 63.11
CA LEU A 6 -17.86 7.88 61.96
C LEU A 6 -16.85 8.45 60.97
N CYS A 7 -15.62 7.89 60.92
CA CYS A 7 -14.63 8.18 59.87
C CYS A 7 -15.00 7.53 58.56
N LEU A 8 -15.41 8.34 57.60
CA LEU A 8 -15.65 7.91 56.22
C LEU A 8 -14.30 7.85 55.47
N LEU A 9 -13.77 6.63 55.25
CA LEU A 9 -12.59 6.39 54.42
C LEU A 9 -13.06 6.39 52.96
N LEU A 10 -12.83 7.49 52.24
CA LEU A 10 -12.96 7.57 50.78
C LEU A 10 -11.75 6.86 50.16
N LEU A 11 -11.96 5.62 49.75
CA LEU A 11 -11.07 4.88 48.82
C LEU A 11 -11.20 5.51 47.44
N GLY A 12 -10.27 6.38 47.10
CA GLY A 12 -10.09 6.88 45.75
C GLY A 12 -9.54 5.77 44.85
N TYR A 13 -10.43 5.14 44.09
CA TYR A 13 -10.00 4.32 42.95
C TYR A 13 -9.44 5.23 41.88
N GLY A 14 -8.11 5.31 41.83
CA GLY A 14 -7.41 5.90 40.70
C GLY A 14 -7.70 5.06 39.45
N LEU A 15 -8.56 5.57 38.57
CA LEU A 15 -8.66 5.10 37.21
C LEU A 15 -7.33 5.43 36.49
N SER A 16 -6.39 4.50 36.55
CA SER A 16 -5.23 4.52 35.65
C SER A 16 -5.78 4.32 34.23
N GLY A 17 -6.07 5.40 33.55
CA GLY A 17 -6.32 5.40 32.13
C GLY A 17 -5.05 4.85 31.46
N PHE A 18 -5.10 3.64 30.95
CA PHE A 18 -4.13 3.17 29.98
C PHE A 18 -4.32 4.07 28.77
N ALA A 19 -3.43 5.06 28.61
CA ALA A 19 -3.26 5.73 27.34
C ALA A 19 -2.74 4.63 26.40
N GLU A 20 -3.60 4.11 25.55
CA GLU A 20 -3.23 3.29 24.41
C GLU A 20 -2.34 4.19 23.53
N SER A 21 -1.03 4.02 23.70
CA SER A 21 -0.06 4.71 22.84
C SER A 21 -0.26 4.13 21.46
N ALA A 22 -0.80 4.93 20.53
CA ALA A 22 -0.85 4.55 19.13
C ALA A 22 0.55 4.08 18.71
N GLU A 23 0.64 2.88 18.15
CA GLU A 23 1.89 2.34 17.61
C GLU A 23 2.45 3.35 16.60
N PRO A 24 3.75 3.70 16.72
CA PRO A 24 4.35 4.66 15.80
C PRO A 24 4.30 4.12 14.37
N TRP A 25 4.10 5.01 13.41
CA TRP A 25 4.06 4.64 12.00
C TRP A 25 5.36 3.94 11.57
N PRO A 26 5.31 2.69 11.06
CA PRO A 26 6.52 1.88 10.81
C PRO A 26 7.50 2.50 9.82
N LEU A 27 7.01 3.38 8.93
CA LEU A 27 7.79 4.01 7.86
C LEU A 27 8.11 5.48 8.15
N GLU A 28 7.88 5.96 9.39
CA GLU A 28 8.26 7.31 9.78
C GLU A 28 9.76 7.53 9.64
N GLY A 29 10.16 8.59 8.94
CA GLY A 29 11.57 8.91 8.70
C GLY A 29 12.30 7.92 7.79
N ARG A 30 11.60 6.95 7.17
CA ARG A 30 12.18 6.00 6.22
C ARG A 30 12.04 6.52 4.79
N SER A 31 12.99 6.10 3.94
CA SER A 31 12.96 6.39 2.51
C SER A 31 12.72 5.16 1.64
N GLY A 32 12.84 3.97 2.21
CA GLY A 32 12.65 2.71 1.50
C GLY A 32 11.92 1.68 2.36
N VAL A 33 11.32 0.69 1.71
CA VAL A 33 10.63 -0.45 2.31
C VAL A 33 10.60 -1.60 1.33
N SER A 34 10.67 -2.82 1.85
CA SER A 34 10.40 -4.05 1.09
C SER A 34 9.77 -5.11 2.00
N GLY A 35 9.05 -6.03 1.37
CA GLY A 35 8.37 -7.10 2.09
C GLY A 35 7.52 -7.98 1.20
N THR A 36 6.56 -8.65 1.82
CA THR A 36 5.58 -9.51 1.15
C THR A 36 4.17 -8.96 1.31
N PHE A 37 3.29 -9.32 0.37
CA PHE A 37 1.88 -8.96 0.44
C PHE A 37 0.97 -10.14 0.17
N LEU A 38 -0.22 -10.08 0.73
CA LEU A 38 -1.41 -10.81 0.32
C LEU A 38 -2.48 -9.77 -0.04
N SER A 39 -3.17 -9.95 -1.15
CA SER A 39 -4.36 -9.15 -1.48
C SER A 39 -5.54 -10.04 -1.79
N GLU A 40 -6.73 -9.60 -1.36
CA GLU A 40 -8.00 -10.26 -1.60
C GLU A 40 -9.01 -9.25 -2.14
N THR A 41 -9.60 -9.55 -3.28
CA THR A 41 -10.65 -8.71 -3.89
C THR A 41 -11.95 -9.47 -3.92
N ILE A 42 -12.99 -8.87 -3.36
CA ILE A 42 -14.35 -9.40 -3.33
C ILE A 42 -15.25 -8.50 -4.16
N GLY A 43 -15.89 -9.08 -5.17
CA GLY A 43 -16.88 -8.40 -6.01
C GLY A 43 -18.24 -8.28 -5.32
N THR A 44 -19.04 -7.27 -5.72
CA THR A 44 -20.40 -7.04 -5.15
C THR A 44 -21.43 -8.09 -5.56
N SER A 45 -21.26 -8.74 -6.68
CA SER A 45 -22.25 -9.66 -7.27
C SER A 45 -21.80 -11.12 -7.36
N SER A 46 -20.55 -11.40 -7.03
CA SER A 46 -20.02 -12.77 -6.99
C SER A 46 -19.47 -13.10 -5.63
N SER A 47 -19.71 -14.33 -5.17
CA SER A 47 -19.02 -14.89 -3.99
C SER A 47 -17.57 -15.26 -4.34
N GLU A 48 -17.09 -14.89 -5.52
CA GLU A 48 -15.77 -15.21 -5.98
C GLU A 48 -14.77 -14.21 -5.40
N MET A 49 -13.86 -14.72 -4.63
CA MET A 49 -12.74 -13.99 -4.05
C MET A 49 -11.52 -14.23 -4.94
N ILE A 50 -10.96 -13.15 -5.46
CA ILE A 50 -9.69 -13.18 -6.19
C ILE A 50 -8.59 -12.85 -5.18
N SER A 51 -7.65 -13.78 -5.02
CA SER A 51 -6.50 -13.62 -4.12
C SER A 51 -5.22 -13.54 -4.94
N SER A 52 -4.33 -12.62 -4.57
CA SER A 52 -2.97 -12.59 -5.11
C SER A 52 -1.94 -12.35 -4.03
N SER A 53 -0.72 -12.86 -4.24
CA SER A 53 0.37 -12.72 -3.29
C SER A 53 1.71 -12.56 -3.99
N GLY A 54 2.67 -11.99 -3.27
CA GLY A 54 3.99 -11.77 -3.83
C GLY A 54 4.86 -10.88 -2.95
N ARG A 55 5.73 -10.12 -3.58
CA ARG A 55 6.67 -9.22 -2.93
C ARG A 55 6.44 -7.78 -3.38
N PHE A 56 6.79 -6.84 -2.51
CA PHE A 56 6.81 -5.44 -2.87
C PHE A 56 8.12 -4.79 -2.45
N SER A 57 8.49 -3.75 -3.17
CA SER A 57 9.57 -2.84 -2.81
C SER A 57 9.17 -1.42 -3.21
N SER A 58 9.52 -0.46 -2.40
CA SER A 58 9.27 0.94 -2.71
C SER A 58 10.36 1.82 -2.13
N PHE A 59 10.66 2.90 -2.84
CA PHE A 59 11.52 3.93 -2.30
C PHE A 59 11.07 5.32 -2.79
N LYS A 60 11.07 6.28 -1.85
CA LYS A 60 10.59 7.64 -2.10
C LYS A 60 11.44 8.37 -3.14
N PRO A 61 10.85 9.25 -3.98
CA PRO A 61 9.42 9.62 -3.91
C PRO A 61 8.52 8.78 -4.84
N ASP A 62 9.06 8.10 -5.86
CA ASP A 62 8.34 7.69 -7.05
C ASP A 62 8.74 6.30 -7.58
N HIS A 63 9.34 5.45 -6.75
CA HIS A 63 9.73 4.11 -7.14
C HIS A 63 8.89 3.06 -6.41
N TYR A 64 8.15 2.25 -7.18
CA TYR A 64 7.27 1.19 -6.67
C TYR A 64 7.45 -0.06 -7.51
N LEU A 65 7.66 -1.20 -6.85
CA LEU A 65 7.74 -2.51 -7.45
C LEU A 65 6.76 -3.44 -6.74
N TRP A 66 5.91 -4.08 -7.52
CA TRP A 66 4.95 -5.06 -7.07
C TRP A 66 5.12 -6.34 -7.90
N GLU A 67 5.71 -7.36 -7.30
CA GLU A 67 5.95 -8.65 -7.93
C GLU A 67 4.87 -9.63 -7.51
N ILE A 68 3.85 -9.82 -8.33
CA ILE A 68 2.79 -10.80 -8.12
C ILE A 68 3.35 -12.17 -8.51
N GLN A 69 3.29 -13.13 -7.58
CA GLN A 69 3.79 -14.49 -7.77
C GLN A 69 2.65 -15.50 -7.95
N THR A 70 1.46 -15.16 -7.44
CA THR A 70 0.26 -15.99 -7.46
C THR A 70 -0.96 -15.09 -7.65
N PRO A 71 -1.98 -15.46 -8.46
CA PRO A 71 -2.07 -16.71 -9.24
C PRO A 71 -1.19 -16.70 -10.48
N ASP A 72 -1.11 -15.58 -11.20
CA ASP A 72 -0.37 -15.39 -12.43
C ASP A 72 0.84 -14.50 -12.18
N ARG A 73 1.97 -14.85 -12.75
CA ARG A 73 3.21 -14.11 -12.51
C ARG A 73 3.23 -12.79 -13.26
N GLN A 74 3.22 -11.69 -12.52
CA GLN A 74 3.24 -10.33 -13.07
C GLN A 74 4.20 -9.42 -12.29
N VAL A 75 4.74 -8.44 -12.97
CA VAL A 75 5.49 -7.33 -12.37
C VAL A 75 4.80 -6.02 -12.72
N LEU A 76 4.44 -5.24 -11.70
CA LEU A 76 4.00 -3.87 -11.82
C LEU A 76 5.12 -2.99 -11.26
N LEU A 77 5.72 -2.17 -12.12
CA LEU A 77 6.85 -1.32 -11.78
C LEU A 77 6.55 0.13 -12.12
N ILE A 78 6.82 1.02 -11.20
CA ILE A 78 6.74 2.47 -11.42
C ILE A 78 8.10 3.06 -11.12
N ASN A 79 8.56 3.87 -12.04
CA ASN A 79 9.75 4.69 -11.94
C ASN A 79 9.51 6.02 -12.71
N PRO A 80 10.44 6.99 -12.71
CA PRO A 80 10.26 8.23 -13.44
C PRO A 80 10.01 8.09 -14.96
N ASP A 81 10.38 6.95 -15.55
CA ASP A 81 10.21 6.69 -16.98
C ASP A 81 8.82 6.16 -17.35
N GLY A 82 8.03 5.68 -16.39
CA GLY A 82 6.68 5.20 -16.64
C GLY A 82 6.17 4.14 -15.66
N PHE A 83 4.96 3.71 -15.93
CA PHE A 83 4.33 2.54 -15.30
C PHE A 83 4.46 1.34 -16.23
N TRP A 84 5.19 0.33 -15.78
CA TRP A 84 5.48 -0.90 -16.48
C TRP A 84 4.62 -2.04 -15.94
N GLN A 85 3.98 -2.75 -16.83
CA GLN A 85 3.28 -4.00 -16.54
C GLN A 85 3.90 -5.11 -17.37
N ILE A 86 4.47 -6.12 -16.72
CA ILE A 86 5.09 -7.27 -17.36
C ILE A 86 4.31 -8.50 -16.92
N ASP A 87 3.65 -9.15 -17.86
CA ASP A 87 2.86 -10.36 -17.66
C ASP A 87 3.62 -11.54 -18.28
N PHE A 88 4.10 -12.45 -17.43
CA PHE A 88 4.93 -13.57 -17.86
C PHE A 88 4.11 -14.69 -18.49
N ASP A 89 2.85 -14.82 -18.09
CA ASP A 89 1.98 -15.88 -18.60
C ASP A 89 1.39 -15.52 -19.97
N LEU A 90 1.15 -14.23 -20.20
CA LEU A 90 0.72 -13.70 -21.49
C LEU A 90 1.89 -13.34 -22.42
N GLU A 91 3.13 -13.38 -21.93
CA GLU A 91 4.33 -12.96 -22.66
C GLU A 91 4.25 -11.52 -23.21
N VAL A 92 3.67 -10.59 -22.40
CA VAL A 92 3.43 -9.20 -22.78
C VAL A 92 4.05 -8.25 -21.80
N ALA A 93 4.72 -7.22 -22.30
CA ALA A 93 5.19 -6.07 -21.52
C ALA A 93 4.60 -4.77 -22.07
N ILE A 94 4.03 -3.95 -21.19
CA ILE A 94 3.40 -2.69 -21.55
C ILE A 94 4.00 -1.58 -20.68
N VAL A 95 4.32 -0.43 -21.28
CA VAL A 95 4.65 0.78 -20.54
C VAL A 95 3.64 1.88 -20.83
N ARG A 96 3.20 2.57 -19.78
CA ARG A 96 2.26 3.69 -19.81
C ARG A 96 2.82 4.90 -19.08
N ASP A 97 2.17 6.03 -19.24
CA ASP A 97 2.44 7.18 -18.36
C ASP A 97 2.18 6.79 -16.89
N VAL A 98 2.96 7.39 -15.98
CA VAL A 98 2.78 7.14 -14.55
C VAL A 98 1.37 7.60 -14.15
N PRO A 99 0.55 6.71 -13.56
CA PRO A 99 -0.78 7.09 -13.10
C PRO A 99 -0.70 8.05 -11.91
N ASP A 100 -1.77 8.76 -11.64
CA ASP A 100 -1.88 9.56 -10.43
C ASP A 100 -1.65 8.70 -9.18
N ALA A 101 -0.97 9.24 -8.17
CA ALA A 101 -0.64 8.53 -6.93
C ALA A 101 -1.87 7.90 -6.24
N VAL A 102 -3.05 8.50 -6.43
CA VAL A 102 -4.35 7.99 -5.96
C VAL A 102 -4.69 6.58 -6.49
N GLN A 103 -4.09 6.17 -7.60
CA GLN A 103 -4.35 4.86 -8.23
C GLN A 103 -3.34 3.78 -7.79
N LEU A 104 -2.40 4.14 -6.92
CA LEU A 104 -1.31 3.28 -6.51
C LEU A 104 -1.43 2.87 -5.03
N PRO A 105 -1.87 1.64 -4.72
CA PRO A 105 -2.01 1.20 -3.33
C PRO A 105 -0.74 1.39 -2.49
N LEU A 106 0.44 1.10 -3.05
CA LEU A 106 1.73 1.28 -2.36
C LEU A 106 2.08 2.74 -2.04
N ALA A 107 1.50 3.72 -2.74
CA ALA A 107 1.76 5.11 -2.43
C ALA A 107 1.18 5.53 -1.07
N TYR A 108 0.09 4.88 -0.63
CA TYR A 108 -0.58 5.23 0.62
C TYR A 108 0.22 4.87 1.87
N ILE A 109 1.08 3.86 1.81
CA ILE A 109 1.92 3.48 2.96
C ILE A 109 2.94 4.57 3.34
N TRP A 110 3.18 5.52 2.44
CA TRP A 110 4.10 6.63 2.66
C TRP A 110 3.44 7.88 3.25
N LEU A 111 2.12 7.90 3.38
CA LEU A 111 1.40 9.01 4.01
C LEU A 111 1.71 9.01 5.51
N ASP A 112 2.01 10.18 6.05
CA ASP A 112 2.05 10.36 7.51
C ASP A 112 0.62 10.39 8.09
N GLN A 113 0.51 10.39 9.42
CA GLN A 113 -0.79 10.37 10.10
C GLN A 113 -1.70 11.53 9.65
N THR A 114 -1.17 12.73 9.49
CA THR A 114 -1.93 13.92 9.08
C THR A 114 -2.36 13.82 7.62
N GLU A 115 -1.48 13.33 6.76
CA GLU A 115 -1.77 13.10 5.34
C GLU A 115 -2.83 12.01 5.16
N LEU A 116 -2.74 10.95 5.96
CA LEU A 116 -3.68 9.83 5.95
C LEU A 116 -5.09 10.28 6.39
N GLU A 117 -5.20 11.06 7.46
CA GLU A 117 -6.46 11.65 7.92
C GLU A 117 -7.07 12.54 6.84
N ARG A 118 -6.29 13.43 6.24
CA ARG A 118 -6.73 14.30 5.15
C ARG A 118 -7.16 13.50 3.91
N PHE A 119 -6.43 12.44 3.56
CA PHE A 119 -6.79 11.56 2.45
C PHE A 119 -8.11 10.86 2.72
N SER A 120 -8.29 10.26 3.90
CA SER A 120 -9.53 9.60 4.31
C SER A 120 -10.72 10.56 4.30
N ASP A 121 -10.53 11.79 4.76
CA ASP A 121 -11.52 12.86 4.70
C ASP A 121 -11.93 13.21 3.25
N ASN A 122 -10.97 13.26 2.33
CA ASN A 122 -11.25 13.56 0.91
C ASN A 122 -12.02 12.40 0.26
N VAL A 123 -11.69 11.15 0.60
CA VAL A 123 -12.44 9.97 0.17
C VAL A 123 -13.88 10.06 0.68
N ALA A 124 -14.09 10.31 1.97
CA ALA A 124 -15.41 10.41 2.58
C ALA A 124 -16.28 11.54 1.98
N LYS A 125 -15.64 12.61 1.48
CA LYS A 125 -16.31 13.73 0.79
C LYS A 125 -16.56 13.46 -0.71
N GLY A 126 -16.14 12.28 -1.23
CA GLY A 126 -16.25 11.93 -2.65
C GLY A 126 -15.34 12.75 -3.57
N GLN A 127 -14.26 13.31 -3.05
CA GLN A 127 -13.29 14.10 -3.82
C GLN A 127 -12.27 13.21 -4.55
N ILE A 128 -12.25 11.92 -4.24
CA ILE A 128 -11.41 10.90 -4.86
C ILE A 128 -12.32 9.95 -5.64
N GLU A 129 -12.46 10.19 -6.94
CA GLU A 129 -13.41 9.44 -7.78
C GLU A 129 -13.12 7.93 -7.86
N ALA A 130 -11.87 7.53 -7.71
CA ALA A 130 -11.45 6.13 -7.83
C ALA A 130 -11.72 5.29 -6.57
N ILE A 131 -12.04 5.93 -5.43
CA ILE A 131 -12.15 5.26 -4.12
C ILE A 131 -13.38 5.78 -3.39
N SER A 132 -14.25 4.88 -2.92
CA SER A 132 -15.42 5.21 -2.11
C SER A 132 -15.20 5.05 -0.62
N GLU A 133 -14.32 4.09 -0.22
CA GLU A 133 -13.90 3.92 1.17
C GLU A 133 -12.41 3.55 1.21
N PHE A 134 -11.71 4.06 2.22
CA PHE A 134 -10.31 3.79 2.45
C PHE A 134 -10.03 3.64 3.95
N ASP A 135 -9.25 2.62 4.30
CA ASP A 135 -8.75 2.39 5.65
C ASP A 135 -7.33 1.82 5.58
N LEU A 136 -6.44 2.30 6.43
CA LEU A 136 -5.07 1.84 6.53
C LEU A 136 -4.67 1.81 8.00
N GLN A 137 -4.30 0.63 8.50
CA GLN A 137 -4.02 0.37 9.89
C GLN A 137 -2.63 -0.23 10.10
N VAL A 138 -1.98 0.17 11.18
CA VAL A 138 -0.78 -0.49 11.71
C VAL A 138 -1.24 -1.64 12.58
N VAL A 139 -1.00 -2.87 12.14
CA VAL A 139 -1.33 -4.09 12.91
C VAL A 139 -0.19 -4.42 13.87
N SER A 140 1.04 -4.17 13.43
CA SER A 140 2.25 -4.34 14.23
C SER A 140 3.39 -3.48 13.65
N PRO A 141 4.54 -3.35 14.31
CA PRO A 141 5.69 -2.63 13.77
C PRO A 141 6.18 -3.11 12.39
N THR A 142 5.77 -4.30 11.98
CA THR A 142 6.15 -4.90 10.68
C THR A 142 4.96 -5.31 9.82
N ALA A 143 3.74 -4.95 10.19
CA ALA A 143 2.54 -5.34 9.44
C ALA A 143 1.55 -4.19 9.31
N LEU A 144 1.07 -3.98 8.08
CA LEU A 144 0.03 -3.04 7.74
C LEU A 144 -1.16 -3.78 7.10
N GLU A 145 -2.36 -3.34 7.42
CA GLU A 145 -3.57 -3.72 6.70
C GLU A 145 -4.15 -2.51 5.98
N MET A 146 -4.52 -2.68 4.71
CA MET A 146 -5.17 -1.64 3.93
C MET A 146 -6.44 -2.19 3.30
N ARG A 147 -7.53 -1.44 3.39
CA ARG A 147 -8.80 -1.75 2.75
C ARG A 147 -9.21 -0.60 1.82
N ILE A 148 -9.51 -0.95 0.58
CA ILE A 148 -9.97 -0.01 -0.45
C ILE A 148 -11.30 -0.53 -0.98
N VAL A 149 -12.31 0.34 -1.06
CA VAL A 149 -13.56 0.06 -1.76
C VAL A 149 -13.66 1.00 -2.96
N ASP A 150 -13.86 0.44 -4.14
CA ASP A 150 -14.05 1.23 -5.35
C ASP A 150 -15.51 1.74 -5.49
N PRO A 151 -15.81 2.65 -6.43
CA PRO A 151 -17.16 3.18 -6.63
C PRO A 151 -18.18 2.12 -7.08
N LEU A 152 -17.73 0.96 -7.53
CA LEU A 152 -18.60 -0.18 -7.88
C LEU A 152 -18.87 -1.07 -6.66
N GLY A 153 -18.31 -0.75 -5.49
CA GLY A 153 -18.44 -1.49 -4.25
C GLY A 153 -17.55 -2.74 -4.15
N ARG A 154 -16.59 -2.93 -5.07
CA ARG A 154 -15.60 -4.01 -4.91
C ARG A 154 -14.65 -3.64 -3.79
N THR A 155 -14.43 -4.58 -2.89
CA THR A 155 -13.51 -4.39 -1.76
C THR A 155 -12.21 -5.12 -2.03
N THR A 156 -11.10 -4.42 -1.96
CA THR A 156 -9.76 -5.01 -1.95
C THR A 156 -9.12 -4.81 -0.58
N ARG A 157 -8.67 -5.89 0.03
CA ARG A 157 -7.88 -5.89 1.25
C ARG A 157 -6.45 -6.26 0.90
N PHE A 158 -5.50 -5.56 1.52
CA PHE A 158 -4.08 -5.85 1.43
C PHE A 158 -3.54 -6.10 2.84
N GLU A 159 -2.78 -7.18 2.99
CA GLU A 159 -1.96 -7.46 4.15
C GLU A 159 -0.49 -7.30 3.70
N LEU A 160 0.23 -6.35 4.30
CA LEU A 160 1.61 -6.04 3.97
C LEU A 160 2.51 -6.42 5.15
N ASN A 161 3.46 -7.32 4.93
CA ASN A 161 4.49 -7.68 5.90
C ASN A 161 5.80 -7.02 5.51
N ILE A 162 6.29 -6.10 6.33
CA ILE A 162 7.54 -5.37 6.14
C ILE A 162 8.71 -6.26 6.58
N GLU A 163 9.61 -6.57 5.66
CA GLU A 163 10.83 -7.34 5.92
C GLU A 163 12.04 -6.43 6.11
N SER A 164 12.06 -5.26 5.44
CA SER A 164 13.12 -4.28 5.57
C SER A 164 12.59 -2.86 5.37
N THR A 165 13.15 -1.91 6.10
CA THR A 165 12.93 -0.46 5.93
C THR A 165 14.16 0.24 5.37
N GLU A 166 15.14 -0.49 4.87
CA GLU A 166 16.28 0.04 4.14
C GLU A 166 15.84 0.41 2.71
N ALA A 167 16.50 1.43 2.14
CA ALA A 167 16.24 1.81 0.76
C ALA A 167 16.68 0.69 -0.19
N PRO A 168 15.78 0.13 -1.02
CA PRO A 168 16.16 -0.88 -1.99
C PRO A 168 17.14 -0.31 -3.02
N THR A 169 17.91 -1.20 -3.65
CA THR A 169 18.87 -0.80 -4.68
C THR A 169 18.14 -0.25 -5.91
N PRO A 170 18.52 0.91 -6.48
CA PRO A 170 17.83 1.51 -7.62
C PRO A 170 17.69 0.59 -8.85
N ILE A 171 18.61 -0.37 -9.01
CA ILE A 171 18.56 -1.35 -10.12
C ILE A 171 17.28 -2.20 -10.10
N LEU A 172 16.66 -2.41 -8.93
CA LEU A 172 15.41 -3.15 -8.81
C LEU A 172 14.24 -2.46 -9.52
N PHE A 173 14.35 -1.16 -9.74
CA PHE A 173 13.30 -0.36 -10.38
C PHE A 173 13.60 -0.10 -11.88
N GLN A 174 14.46 -0.89 -12.47
CA GLN A 174 14.65 -0.93 -13.93
C GLN A 174 13.85 -2.09 -14.50
N PRO A 175 13.06 -1.86 -15.57
CA PRO A 175 12.32 -2.92 -16.20
C PRO A 175 13.27 -3.95 -16.83
N ASP A 176 13.08 -5.22 -16.49
CA ASP A 176 13.78 -6.35 -17.12
C ASP A 176 12.76 -7.13 -17.97
N ILE A 177 12.75 -6.85 -19.27
CA ILE A 177 11.81 -7.47 -20.21
C ILE A 177 12.50 -8.68 -20.84
N PRO A 178 11.98 -9.90 -20.60
CA PRO A 178 12.53 -11.10 -21.22
C PRO A 178 12.50 -11.05 -22.74
N GLU A 179 13.49 -11.69 -23.36
CA GLU A 179 13.53 -11.83 -24.81
C GLU A 179 12.32 -12.62 -25.33
N GLY A 180 11.70 -12.16 -26.39
CA GLY A 180 10.55 -12.80 -27.02
C GLY A 180 9.19 -12.32 -26.52
N MET A 181 9.13 -11.47 -25.50
CA MET A 181 7.87 -10.83 -25.11
C MET A 181 7.42 -9.78 -26.12
N ASP A 182 6.10 -9.71 -26.35
CA ASP A 182 5.49 -8.60 -27.06
C ASP A 182 5.58 -7.31 -26.22
N PHE A 183 6.16 -6.26 -26.79
CA PHE A 183 6.36 -4.99 -26.09
C PHE A 183 5.51 -3.87 -26.69
N PHE A 184 4.74 -3.18 -25.83
CA PHE A 184 3.88 -2.05 -26.20
C PHE A 184 4.25 -0.81 -25.41
N ASP A 185 4.60 0.28 -26.10
CA ASP A 185 4.81 1.60 -25.52
C ASP A 185 3.58 2.47 -25.76
N GLU A 186 2.75 2.62 -24.73
CA GLU A 186 1.50 3.39 -24.74
C GLU A 186 1.64 4.78 -24.10
N ARG A 187 2.87 5.24 -23.81
CA ARG A 187 3.09 6.57 -23.23
C ARG A 187 2.75 7.67 -24.25
N THR A 188 2.13 8.74 -23.74
CA THR A 188 1.77 9.92 -24.56
C THR A 188 3.00 10.70 -25.02
N GLN A 189 4.06 10.75 -24.18
CA GLN A 189 5.37 11.28 -24.55
C GLN A 189 6.39 10.14 -24.47
N ARG A 190 7.00 9.78 -25.60
CA ARG A 190 8.04 8.75 -25.65
C ARG A 190 9.40 9.38 -25.35
N PRO A 191 9.94 9.28 -24.11
CA PRO A 191 11.34 9.61 -23.90
C PRO A 191 12.22 8.65 -24.72
N ALA A 192 13.42 9.11 -25.10
CA ALA A 192 14.39 8.21 -25.72
C ALA A 192 14.64 7.05 -24.75
N MET A 193 14.42 5.82 -25.21
CA MET A 193 14.58 4.61 -24.38
C MET A 193 16.05 4.46 -23.99
N THR A 194 16.41 5.02 -22.83
CA THR A 194 17.74 4.92 -22.27
C THR A 194 17.63 3.95 -21.10
N GLY A 195 18.09 2.71 -21.30
CA GLY A 195 18.21 1.72 -20.20
C GLY A 195 17.21 0.58 -20.15
N VAL A 196 16.37 0.38 -21.19
CA VAL A 196 15.59 -0.85 -21.30
C VAL A 196 16.52 -1.99 -21.73
N ASN A 197 16.84 -2.89 -20.81
CA ASN A 197 17.54 -4.13 -21.14
C ASN A 197 16.53 -5.11 -21.75
N VAL A 198 16.42 -5.09 -23.07
CA VAL A 198 15.83 -6.21 -23.82
C VAL A 198 16.97 -7.23 -24.02
N LYS A 199 16.94 -8.32 -23.28
CA LYS A 199 17.87 -9.45 -23.43
C LYS A 199 17.29 -10.48 -24.33
#